data_2958939926ae39dcf906a2483a2e8c1b
#
_entry.id   2958939926ae39dcf906a2483a2e8c1b
#
_cell.length_a   1.000
_cell.length_b   1.000
_cell.length_c   1.000
_cell.angle_alpha   90.00
_cell.angle_beta   90.00
_cell.angle_gamma   90.00
#
_symmetry.space_group_name_H-M   'P 1'
#
loop_
_entity.id
_entity.type
_entity.pdbx_description
1 polymer ?
#
loop_
_entity_poly.entity_id
_entity_poly.type
_entity_poly.pdbx_seq_one_letter_code
_entity_poly.pdbx_strand_id
1 'polypeptide(L)'
;YGKTKDLTWVAGGMYVGNFEKVLFSPATFTAGLEYQNNSLHDVMTGYHRDMKQDVRIASAFVQNEWKMNQFVFLVGFRLDDHNLIDNPIFSPRLNLLYKPSDKLQARITWSTGFRAPQAYDEDLHVTAVGGEGVLIKLAEGLKPEHSNSISGSIDWTANIGHFQTNLLLEGFYTGLDDVFVLEDMGHDQNGNKVKERRNGNGARVYGVNLDGKIAHGRDAALQVGFTVQRSEYTELE
;
A
#
# COMPACT_ATOMS: atom_id res chain seq x y z
N TYR A 1 -1.15 -13.39 -31.40
CA TYR A 1 -1.76 -12.08 -31.06
C TYR A 1 -2.45 -12.18 -29.72
N GLY A 2 -2.24 -11.18 -28.84
CA GLY A 2 -2.94 -11.03 -27.56
C GLY A 2 -3.95 -9.89 -27.63
N LYS A 3 -5.03 -9.97 -26.83
CA LYS A 3 -5.99 -8.91 -26.65
C LYS A 3 -6.39 -8.86 -25.18
N THR A 4 -6.08 -7.74 -24.53
CA THR A 4 -6.48 -7.47 -23.16
C THR A 4 -7.53 -6.38 -23.14
N LYS A 5 -8.58 -6.57 -22.37
CA LYS A 5 -9.57 -5.56 -22.00
C LYS A 5 -9.58 -5.46 -20.49
N ASP A 6 -9.38 -4.27 -19.99
CA ASP A 6 -9.45 -3.97 -18.58
C ASP A 6 -10.36 -2.75 -18.38
N LEU A 7 -11.34 -2.89 -17.48
CA LEU A 7 -12.26 -1.82 -17.11
C LEU A 7 -12.30 -1.72 -15.59
N THR A 8 -11.80 -0.62 -15.09
CA THR A 8 -11.91 -0.28 -13.66
C THR A 8 -12.82 0.93 -13.50
N TRP A 9 -13.75 0.84 -12.54
CA TRP A 9 -14.51 2.00 -12.08
C TRP A 9 -14.61 2.00 -10.55
N VAL A 10 -14.65 3.19 -9.99
CA VAL A 10 -14.76 3.43 -8.56
C VAL A 10 -15.85 4.46 -8.33
N ALA A 11 -16.71 4.21 -7.36
CA ALA A 11 -17.70 5.15 -6.89
C ALA A 11 -17.67 5.22 -5.36
N GLY A 12 -17.76 6.42 -4.81
CA GLY A 12 -17.73 6.59 -3.37
C GLY A 12 -18.33 7.90 -2.91
N GLY A 13 -18.64 7.95 -1.62
CA GLY A 13 -19.11 9.15 -0.95
C GLY A 13 -18.45 9.28 0.40
N MET A 14 -18.13 10.54 0.78
CA MET A 14 -17.44 10.83 2.03
C MET A 14 -18.10 12.02 2.72
N TYR A 15 -18.28 11.91 4.02
CA TYR A 15 -18.67 13.00 4.90
C TYR A 15 -17.48 13.46 5.73
N VAL A 16 -17.29 14.76 5.86
CA VAL A 16 -16.29 15.38 6.73
C VAL A 16 -17.00 16.40 7.60
N GLY A 17 -16.90 16.24 8.92
CA GLY A 17 -17.48 17.14 9.91
C GLY A 17 -16.43 17.65 10.90
N ASN A 18 -16.44 18.95 11.16
CA ASN A 18 -15.62 19.56 12.21
C ASN A 18 -16.49 19.79 13.44
N PHE A 19 -16.04 19.31 14.59
CA PHE A 19 -16.75 19.40 15.85
C PHE A 19 -15.89 20.16 16.87
N GLU A 20 -16.50 21.05 17.62
CA GLU A 20 -15.80 21.81 18.67
C GLU A 20 -15.27 20.90 19.77
N LYS A 21 -15.95 19.79 20.02
CA LYS A 21 -15.52 18.79 20.99
C LYS A 21 -16.07 17.40 20.65
N VAL A 22 -15.17 16.42 20.53
CA VAL A 22 -15.46 14.99 20.51
C VAL A 22 -14.62 14.34 21.60
N LEU A 23 -15.27 13.74 22.62
CA LEU A 23 -14.65 13.20 23.83
C LEU A 23 -13.94 14.29 24.65
N PHE A 24 -12.73 14.67 24.28
CA PHE A 24 -11.85 15.53 25.10
C PHE A 24 -11.33 16.78 24.38
N SER A 25 -11.45 16.87 23.03
CA SER A 25 -10.80 17.92 22.24
C SER A 25 -11.61 18.23 20.97
N PRO A 26 -11.38 19.40 20.32
CA PRO A 26 -11.84 19.63 18.96
C PRO A 26 -11.40 18.52 18.03
N ALA A 27 -12.28 18.14 17.11
CA ALA A 27 -12.01 17.00 16.23
C ALA A 27 -12.59 17.18 14.83
N THR A 28 -11.92 16.56 13.87
CA THR A 28 -12.43 16.36 12.52
C THR A 28 -12.80 14.91 12.35
N PHE A 29 -14.09 14.65 12.16
CA PHE A 29 -14.62 13.32 11.89
C PHE A 29 -14.79 13.12 10.39
N THR A 30 -14.38 11.95 9.90
CA THR A 30 -14.56 11.56 8.51
C THR A 30 -15.15 10.15 8.46
N ALA A 31 -16.17 9.95 7.63
CA ALA A 31 -16.72 8.64 7.35
C ALA A 31 -17.06 8.54 5.87
N GLY A 32 -16.92 7.37 5.28
CA GLY A 32 -17.24 7.18 3.88
C GLY A 32 -17.49 5.73 3.50
N LEU A 33 -18.07 5.60 2.32
CA LEU A 33 -18.30 4.34 1.63
C LEU A 33 -17.65 4.41 0.25
N GLU A 34 -17.10 3.31 -0.21
CA GLU A 34 -16.47 3.20 -1.52
C GLU A 34 -16.82 1.83 -2.12
N TYR A 35 -17.07 1.81 -3.41
CA TYR A 35 -17.21 0.58 -4.17
C TYR A 35 -16.32 0.64 -5.40
N GLN A 36 -15.50 -0.40 -5.58
CA GLN A 36 -14.63 -0.58 -6.72
C GLN A 36 -15.01 -1.86 -7.46
N ASN A 37 -14.98 -1.78 -8.79
CA ASN A 37 -15.07 -2.93 -9.66
C ASN A 37 -13.97 -2.86 -10.72
N ASN A 38 -13.25 -3.97 -10.89
CA ASN A 38 -12.30 -4.18 -11.98
C ASN A 38 -12.68 -5.46 -12.71
N SER A 39 -12.87 -5.36 -14.02
CA SER A 39 -13.16 -6.50 -14.89
C SER A 39 -12.09 -6.60 -15.96
N LEU A 40 -11.33 -7.68 -15.91
CA LEU A 40 -10.24 -7.99 -16.82
C LEU A 40 -10.58 -9.20 -17.68
N HIS A 41 -10.36 -9.11 -18.97
CA HIS A 41 -10.39 -10.22 -19.90
C HIS A 41 -9.13 -10.19 -20.78
N ASP A 42 -8.26 -11.17 -20.58
CA ASP A 42 -6.99 -11.30 -21.28
C ASP A 42 -6.95 -12.59 -22.12
N VAL A 43 -6.84 -12.42 -23.44
CA VAL A 43 -6.79 -13.51 -24.39
C VAL A 43 -5.46 -13.49 -25.11
N MET A 44 -4.70 -14.58 -25.02
CA MET A 44 -3.44 -14.78 -25.74
C MET A 44 -3.51 -16.08 -26.53
N THR A 45 -3.92 -15.99 -27.79
CA THR A 45 -4.16 -17.15 -28.67
C THR A 45 -2.91 -17.98 -28.91
N GLY A 46 -1.73 -17.35 -28.98
CA GLY A 46 -0.45 -18.07 -29.16
C GLY A 46 -0.04 -18.94 -27.97
N TYR A 47 -0.61 -18.68 -26.78
CA TYR A 47 -0.35 -19.45 -25.56
C TYR A 47 -1.58 -20.24 -25.08
N HIS A 48 -2.64 -20.30 -25.89
CA HIS A 48 -3.93 -20.94 -25.54
C HIS A 48 -4.48 -20.41 -24.20
N ARG A 49 -4.28 -19.12 -23.91
CA ARG A 49 -4.69 -18.47 -22.67
C ARG A 49 -5.93 -17.62 -22.91
N ASP A 50 -6.97 -17.88 -22.13
CA ASP A 50 -8.18 -17.06 -22.00
C ASP A 50 -8.45 -16.91 -20.50
N MET A 51 -8.21 -15.71 -19.95
CA MET A 51 -8.33 -15.44 -18.53
C MET A 51 -9.31 -14.30 -18.28
N LYS A 52 -10.25 -14.56 -17.38
CA LYS A 52 -11.20 -13.54 -16.88
C LYS A 52 -11.03 -13.38 -15.38
N GLN A 53 -10.97 -12.14 -14.94
CA GLN A 53 -10.89 -11.81 -13.54
C GLN A 53 -11.81 -10.63 -13.23
N ASP A 54 -12.74 -10.84 -12.30
CA ASP A 54 -13.62 -9.80 -11.80
C ASP A 54 -13.30 -9.57 -10.32
N VAL A 55 -12.86 -8.37 -10.00
CA VAL A 55 -12.57 -7.93 -8.64
C VAL A 55 -13.59 -6.89 -8.23
N ARG A 56 -14.25 -7.13 -7.09
CA ARG A 56 -15.24 -6.22 -6.50
C ARG A 56 -14.90 -5.99 -5.04
N ILE A 57 -14.84 -4.74 -4.65
CA ILE A 57 -14.52 -4.34 -3.27
C ILE A 57 -15.56 -3.34 -2.82
N ALA A 58 -16.28 -3.68 -1.75
CA ALA A 58 -17.14 -2.75 -1.03
C ALA A 58 -16.45 -2.35 0.27
N SER A 59 -16.29 -1.06 0.51
CA SER A 59 -15.53 -0.56 1.64
C SER A 59 -16.31 0.44 2.45
N ALA A 60 -16.14 0.38 3.78
CA ALA A 60 -16.60 1.41 4.70
C ALA A 60 -15.43 1.86 5.55
N PHE A 61 -15.30 3.15 5.79
CA PHE A 61 -14.26 3.68 6.65
C PHE A 61 -14.76 4.79 7.55
N VAL A 62 -14.13 4.90 8.70
CA VAL A 62 -14.35 5.95 9.67
C VAL A 62 -13.01 6.36 10.30
N GLN A 63 -12.83 7.65 10.51
CA GLN A 63 -11.68 8.16 11.25
C GLN A 63 -12.05 9.39 12.03
N ASN A 64 -11.33 9.62 13.11
CA ASN A 64 -11.40 10.85 13.87
C ASN A 64 -10.00 11.39 14.15
N GLU A 65 -9.83 12.68 13.93
CA GLU A 65 -8.60 13.42 14.20
C GLU A 65 -8.86 14.43 15.32
N TRP A 66 -8.16 14.32 16.44
CA TRP A 66 -8.21 15.26 17.56
C TRP A 66 -7.01 16.19 17.53
N LYS A 67 -7.28 17.49 17.75
CA LYS A 67 -6.27 18.54 17.82
C LYS A 67 -6.13 19.05 19.25
N MET A 68 -4.97 18.85 19.85
CA MET A 68 -4.67 19.17 21.25
C MET A 68 -3.36 19.97 21.32
N ASN A 69 -3.43 21.30 21.33
CA ASN A 69 -2.24 22.16 21.36
C ASN A 69 -1.18 21.73 20.33
N GLN A 70 -0.10 21.12 20.83
CA GLN A 70 1.03 20.65 20.03
C GLN A 70 0.84 19.24 19.46
N PHE A 71 -0.23 18.53 19.83
CA PHE A 71 -0.49 17.16 19.39
C PHE A 71 -1.67 17.08 18.45
N VAL A 72 -1.55 16.23 17.43
CA VAL A 72 -2.68 15.77 16.61
C VAL A 72 -2.68 14.26 16.65
N PHE A 73 -3.80 13.69 17.08
CA PHE A 73 -3.99 12.25 17.19
C PHE A 73 -5.12 11.80 16.25
N LEU A 74 -4.84 10.80 15.41
CA LEU A 74 -5.80 10.25 14.48
C LEU A 74 -5.95 8.75 14.74
N VAL A 75 -7.20 8.31 14.82
CA VAL A 75 -7.61 6.90 14.81
C VAL A 75 -8.52 6.68 13.63
N GLY A 76 -8.26 5.66 12.85
CA GLY A 76 -9.08 5.28 11.70
C GLY A 76 -9.27 3.78 11.62
N PHE A 77 -10.41 3.39 11.05
CA PHE A 77 -10.77 2.01 10.77
C PHE A 77 -11.35 1.91 9.38
N ARG A 78 -10.99 0.87 8.66
CA ARG A 78 -11.55 0.51 7.38
C ARG A 78 -11.97 -0.96 7.39
N LEU A 79 -13.11 -1.24 6.80
CA LEU A 79 -13.63 -2.58 6.56
C LEU A 79 -13.80 -2.76 5.06
N ASP A 80 -13.17 -3.78 4.50
CA ASP A 80 -13.22 -4.10 3.09
C ASP A 80 -13.86 -5.49 2.89
N ASP A 81 -14.94 -5.55 2.13
CA ASP A 81 -15.56 -6.78 1.65
C ASP A 81 -15.10 -7.01 0.21
N HIS A 82 -14.28 -8.04 0.01
CA HIS A 82 -13.61 -8.33 -1.25
C HIS A 82 -14.06 -9.69 -1.78
N ASN A 83 -14.59 -9.76 -3.01
CA ASN A 83 -15.18 -10.99 -3.55
C ASN A 83 -14.22 -12.18 -3.72
N LEU A 84 -12.92 -11.99 -3.60
CA LEU A 84 -11.91 -13.06 -3.64
C LEU A 84 -11.41 -13.46 -2.24
N ILE A 85 -12.05 -12.97 -1.18
CA ILE A 85 -11.67 -13.22 0.21
C ILE A 85 -12.94 -13.59 0.99
N ASP A 86 -12.91 -14.69 1.74
CA ASP A 86 -14.10 -15.23 2.41
C ASP A 86 -14.64 -14.33 3.53
N ASN A 87 -13.77 -13.58 4.20
CA ASN A 87 -14.15 -12.73 5.33
C ASN A 87 -13.75 -11.28 5.09
N PRO A 88 -14.58 -10.31 5.52
CA PRO A 88 -14.20 -8.91 5.43
C PRO A 88 -12.89 -8.62 6.17
N ILE A 89 -12.06 -7.76 5.58
CA ILE A 89 -10.76 -7.35 6.13
C ILE A 89 -10.93 -6.07 6.94
N PHE A 90 -10.47 -6.12 8.18
CA PHE A 90 -10.44 -4.98 9.08
C PHE A 90 -9.04 -4.36 9.13
N SER A 91 -8.94 -3.09 8.75
CA SER A 91 -7.67 -2.36 8.64
C SER A 91 -7.66 -1.12 9.55
N PRO A 92 -7.13 -1.23 10.77
CA PRO A 92 -6.93 -0.09 11.67
C PRO A 92 -5.72 0.75 11.27
N ARG A 93 -5.75 2.04 11.65
CA ARG A 93 -4.62 2.95 11.56
C ARG A 93 -4.59 3.94 12.72
N LEU A 94 -3.39 4.28 13.17
CA LEU A 94 -3.13 5.27 14.19
C LEU A 94 -2.06 6.24 13.69
N ASN A 95 -2.21 7.52 14.00
CA ASN A 95 -1.19 8.51 13.72
C ASN A 95 -1.11 9.48 14.89
N LEU A 96 0.09 9.74 15.35
CA LEU A 96 0.40 10.77 16.34
C LEU A 96 1.38 11.76 15.73
N LEU A 97 0.99 13.01 15.69
CA LEU A 97 1.83 14.12 15.26
C LEU A 97 2.09 15.02 16.47
N TYR A 98 3.34 15.34 16.72
CA TYR A 98 3.79 16.28 17.73
C TYR A 98 4.48 17.49 17.06
N LYS A 99 3.97 18.69 17.32
CA LYS A 99 4.48 19.97 16.80
C LYS A 99 4.89 20.87 17.97
N PRO A 100 6.10 20.72 18.52
CA PRO A 100 6.57 21.59 19.60
C PRO A 100 6.77 23.05 19.14
N SER A 101 6.96 23.26 17.85
CA SER A 101 7.10 24.60 17.24
C SER A 101 6.72 24.55 15.76
N ASP A 102 6.64 25.72 15.13
CA ASP A 102 6.41 25.84 13.69
C ASP A 102 7.59 25.31 12.84
N LYS A 103 8.73 25.06 13.47
CA LYS A 103 9.97 24.62 12.82
C LYS A 103 10.24 23.13 12.96
N LEU A 104 9.56 22.47 13.87
CA LEU A 104 9.83 21.06 14.18
C LEU A 104 8.52 20.30 14.34
N GLN A 105 8.44 19.17 13.67
CA GLN A 105 7.39 18.20 13.89
C GLN A 105 7.95 16.77 13.92
N ALA A 106 7.37 15.95 14.76
CA ALA A 106 7.62 14.53 14.82
C ALA A 106 6.33 13.76 14.62
N ARG A 107 6.39 12.65 13.88
CA ARG A 107 5.22 11.82 13.57
C ARG A 107 5.54 10.36 13.80
N ILE A 108 4.56 9.64 14.36
CA ILE A 108 4.56 8.18 14.40
C ILE A 108 3.26 7.72 13.76
N THR A 109 3.36 6.75 12.85
CA THR A 109 2.21 6.15 12.17
C THR A 109 2.28 4.64 12.32
N TRP A 110 1.15 4.03 12.61
CA TRP A 110 0.95 2.59 12.54
C TRP A 110 -0.29 2.30 11.70
N SER A 111 -0.19 1.30 10.83
CA SER A 111 -1.31 0.87 9.98
C SER A 111 -1.17 -0.57 9.57
N THR A 112 -2.30 -1.20 9.27
CA THR A 112 -2.36 -2.50 8.63
C THR A 112 -2.90 -2.36 7.21
N GLY A 113 -2.61 -3.35 6.37
CA GLY A 113 -3.09 -3.45 5.01
C GLY A 113 -3.19 -4.90 4.56
N PHE A 114 -3.72 -5.11 3.36
CA PHE A 114 -3.81 -6.43 2.76
C PHE A 114 -3.66 -6.38 1.25
N ARG A 115 -3.36 -7.54 0.65
CA ARG A 115 -3.37 -7.77 -0.78
C ARG A 115 -4.16 -9.05 -1.07
N ALA A 116 -5.17 -8.93 -1.92
CA ALA A 116 -6.04 -10.04 -2.27
C ALA A 116 -5.34 -11.04 -3.21
N PRO A 117 -5.72 -12.33 -3.16
CA PRO A 117 -5.21 -13.35 -4.07
C PRO A 117 -5.80 -13.16 -5.48
N GLN A 118 -5.03 -12.56 -6.38
CA GLN A 118 -5.43 -12.33 -7.76
C GLN A 118 -4.58 -13.18 -8.72
N ALA A 119 -5.21 -13.76 -9.74
CA ALA A 119 -4.51 -14.51 -10.77
C ALA A 119 -3.74 -13.58 -11.71
N TYR A 120 -4.30 -12.41 -12.00
CA TYR A 120 -3.66 -11.37 -12.80
C TYR A 120 -3.25 -10.20 -11.89
N ASP A 121 -1.97 -9.88 -11.94
CA ASP A 121 -1.34 -8.81 -11.18
C ASP A 121 -0.35 -8.07 -12.09
N GLU A 122 0.09 -6.89 -11.70
CA GLU A 122 1.03 -6.07 -12.50
C GLU A 122 2.31 -6.82 -12.87
N ASP A 123 2.77 -7.71 -12.00
CA ASP A 123 3.95 -8.55 -12.19
C ASP A 123 3.80 -9.60 -13.31
N LEU A 124 2.57 -9.85 -13.78
CA LEU A 124 2.28 -10.87 -14.80
C LEU A 124 2.47 -10.40 -16.24
N HIS A 125 2.75 -9.13 -16.45
CA HIS A 125 3.08 -8.59 -17.77
C HIS A 125 4.46 -8.98 -18.27
N VAL A 126 5.30 -9.54 -17.41
CA VAL A 126 6.62 -10.04 -17.83
C VAL A 126 6.47 -11.40 -18.48
N THR A 127 5.91 -11.42 -19.67
CA THR A 127 6.22 -12.49 -20.61
C THR A 127 7.71 -12.42 -20.87
N ALA A 128 8.43 -13.48 -20.56
CA ALA A 128 9.85 -13.54 -20.78
C ALA A 128 10.19 -13.06 -22.20
N VAL A 129 11.12 -12.13 -22.30
CA VAL A 129 11.77 -11.78 -23.56
C VAL A 129 12.46 -13.06 -24.05
N GLY A 130 11.77 -13.83 -24.87
CA GLY A 130 12.29 -15.15 -25.31
C GLY A 130 11.21 -16.08 -25.85
N GLY A 131 9.93 -15.72 -25.75
CA GLY A 131 8.83 -16.47 -26.36
C GLY A 131 8.25 -17.62 -25.53
N GLU A 132 8.69 -17.82 -24.29
CA GLU A 132 8.05 -18.78 -23.39
C GLU A 132 6.86 -18.13 -22.67
N GLY A 133 5.66 -18.68 -22.83
CA GLY A 133 4.49 -18.29 -22.06
C GLY A 133 4.61 -18.78 -20.62
N VAL A 134 4.39 -17.88 -19.65
CA VAL A 134 4.27 -18.25 -18.24
C VAL A 134 2.80 -18.17 -17.85
N LEU A 135 2.24 -19.31 -17.41
CA LEU A 135 0.88 -19.41 -16.88
C LEU A 135 0.94 -19.42 -15.37
N ILE A 136 0.21 -18.52 -14.72
CA ILE A 136 0.11 -18.51 -13.25
C ILE A 136 -1.24 -19.09 -12.85
N LYS A 137 -1.20 -20.06 -11.95
CA LYS A 137 -2.35 -20.65 -11.28
C LYS A 137 -2.36 -20.20 -9.82
N LEU A 138 -3.54 -20.10 -9.24
CA LEU A 138 -3.69 -19.88 -7.79
C LEU A 138 -3.80 -21.23 -7.10
N ALA A 139 -3.08 -21.39 -5.98
CA ALA A 139 -3.23 -22.54 -5.11
C ALA A 139 -4.63 -22.57 -4.48
N GLU A 140 -5.15 -23.76 -4.18
CA GLU A 140 -6.37 -23.91 -3.42
C GLU A 140 -6.18 -23.35 -2.00
N GLY A 141 -7.17 -22.58 -1.52
CA GLY A 141 -7.13 -21.99 -0.19
C GLY A 141 -6.13 -20.85 -0.01
N LEU A 142 -5.72 -20.19 -1.11
CA LEU A 142 -4.82 -19.05 -1.07
C LEU A 142 -5.43 -17.91 -0.23
N LYS A 143 -4.70 -17.52 0.83
CA LYS A 143 -5.09 -16.46 1.75
C LYS A 143 -4.61 -15.10 1.24
N PRO A 144 -5.26 -13.99 1.65
CA PRO A 144 -4.70 -12.66 1.40
C PRO A 144 -3.37 -12.47 2.15
N GLU A 145 -2.44 -11.73 1.54
CA GLU A 145 -1.28 -11.20 2.27
C GLU A 145 -1.74 -10.13 3.25
N HIS A 146 -1.15 -10.08 4.43
CA HIS A 146 -1.37 -9.03 5.41
C HIS A 146 -0.09 -8.25 5.68
N SER A 147 -0.23 -6.94 5.85
CA SER A 147 0.88 -6.07 6.24
C SER A 147 0.61 -5.38 7.56
N ASN A 148 1.67 -5.21 8.34
CA ASN A 148 1.71 -4.44 9.58
C ASN A 148 2.90 -3.49 9.51
N SER A 149 2.61 -2.18 9.44
CA SER A 149 3.60 -1.16 9.20
C SER A 149 3.66 -0.15 10.33
N ILE A 150 4.87 0.21 10.73
CA ILE A 150 5.15 1.32 11.63
C ILE A 150 6.19 2.23 11.00
N SER A 151 5.98 3.55 11.06
CA SER A 151 6.98 4.53 10.66
C SER A 151 7.06 5.67 11.67
N GLY A 152 8.24 6.28 11.77
CA GLY A 152 8.48 7.46 12.59
C GLY A 152 9.30 8.47 11.81
N SER A 153 8.92 9.75 11.86
CA SER A 153 9.64 10.81 11.16
C SER A 153 9.85 12.05 12.01
N ILE A 154 10.93 12.76 11.74
CA ILE A 154 11.23 14.10 12.27
C ILE A 154 11.44 15.00 11.06
N ASP A 155 10.69 16.10 11.04
CA ASP A 155 10.75 17.12 10.01
C ASP A 155 11.13 18.46 10.66
N TRP A 156 12.24 19.00 10.22
CA TRP A 156 12.78 20.27 10.70
C TRP A 156 12.87 21.28 9.56
N THR A 157 12.30 22.47 9.79
CA THR A 157 12.32 23.57 8.84
C THR A 157 12.93 24.81 9.51
N ALA A 158 13.86 25.45 8.82
CA ALA A 158 14.48 26.68 9.31
C ALA A 158 14.79 27.66 8.17
N ASN A 159 14.85 28.94 8.53
CA ASN A 159 15.44 29.97 7.69
C ASN A 159 16.87 30.27 8.20
N ILE A 160 17.87 30.05 7.37
CA ILE A 160 19.27 30.27 7.66
C ILE A 160 19.76 31.39 6.73
N GLY A 161 19.80 32.63 7.24
CA GLY A 161 20.05 33.79 6.40
C GLY A 161 18.94 33.97 5.35
N HIS A 162 19.32 33.95 4.08
CA HIS A 162 18.39 34.05 2.95
C HIS A 162 17.90 32.70 2.44
N PHE A 163 18.31 31.61 3.06
CA PHE A 163 17.96 30.26 2.67
C PHE A 163 16.80 29.70 3.50
N GLN A 164 15.83 29.10 2.84
CA GLN A 164 14.83 28.25 3.45
C GLN A 164 15.33 26.80 3.42
N THR A 165 15.39 26.15 4.57
CA THR A 165 15.93 24.80 4.70
C THR A 165 14.87 23.87 5.29
N ASN A 166 14.75 22.67 4.75
CA ASN A 166 13.96 21.59 5.32
C ASN A 166 14.81 20.32 5.38
N LEU A 167 14.72 19.60 6.47
CA LEU A 167 15.34 18.29 6.68
C LEU A 167 14.32 17.32 7.23
N LEU A 168 14.11 16.21 6.53
CA LEU A 168 13.24 15.12 6.93
C LEU A 168 14.08 13.87 7.16
N LEU A 169 13.94 13.28 8.33
CA LEU A 169 14.44 11.95 8.66
C LEU A 169 13.26 11.05 8.97
N GLU A 170 13.18 9.89 8.32
CA GLU A 170 12.15 8.89 8.53
C GLU A 170 12.77 7.51 8.70
N GLY A 171 12.28 6.75 9.67
CA GLY A 171 12.53 5.32 9.82
C GLY A 171 11.23 4.54 9.63
N PHE A 172 11.27 3.39 8.98
CA PHE A 172 10.10 2.56 8.74
C PHE A 172 10.41 1.06 8.90
N TYR A 173 9.37 0.31 9.27
CA TYR A 173 9.37 -1.14 9.32
C TYR A 173 8.00 -1.65 8.87
N THR A 174 7.99 -2.64 7.97
CA THR A 174 6.80 -3.35 7.52
C THR A 174 7.04 -4.85 7.62
N GLY A 175 6.24 -5.54 8.41
CA GLY A 175 6.10 -6.97 8.40
C GLY A 175 4.99 -7.40 7.44
N LEU A 176 5.22 -8.49 6.72
CA LEU A 176 4.27 -9.11 5.80
C LEU A 176 4.06 -10.55 6.21
N ASP A 177 2.81 -10.97 6.31
CA ASP A 177 2.39 -12.33 6.60
C ASP A 177 1.68 -12.94 5.40
N ASP A 178 1.75 -14.26 5.23
CA ASP A 178 1.14 -15.01 4.12
C ASP A 178 1.58 -14.49 2.73
N VAL A 179 2.84 -14.09 2.57
CA VAL A 179 3.39 -13.47 1.34
C VAL A 179 3.22 -14.37 0.14
N PHE A 180 2.81 -13.80 -0.99
CA PHE A 180 2.70 -14.57 -2.23
C PHE A 180 4.07 -14.93 -2.80
N VAL A 181 4.28 -16.22 -3.00
CA VAL A 181 5.44 -16.78 -3.67
C VAL A 181 4.99 -17.54 -4.92
N LEU A 182 5.87 -17.61 -5.93
CA LEU A 182 5.62 -18.36 -7.16
C LEU A 182 6.48 -19.62 -7.16
N GLU A 183 5.83 -20.77 -7.10
CA GLU A 183 6.49 -22.06 -7.24
C GLU A 183 6.43 -22.57 -8.67
N ASP A 184 7.52 -23.15 -9.14
CA ASP A 184 7.61 -23.70 -10.49
C ASP A 184 6.95 -25.09 -10.54
N MET A 185 5.90 -25.21 -11.35
CA MET A 185 5.14 -26.46 -11.55
C MET A 185 5.53 -27.20 -12.82
N GLY A 186 6.61 -26.77 -13.52
CA GLY A 186 7.03 -27.34 -14.78
C GLY A 186 6.28 -26.76 -15.97
N HIS A 187 5.95 -27.61 -16.96
CA HIS A 187 5.31 -27.19 -18.21
C HIS A 187 3.94 -27.87 -18.39
N ASP A 188 3.02 -27.16 -19.00
CA ASP A 188 1.73 -27.72 -19.42
C ASP A 188 1.86 -28.59 -20.68
N GLN A 189 0.74 -29.17 -21.13
CA GLN A 189 0.69 -30.00 -22.36
C GLN A 189 1.03 -29.24 -23.64
N ASN A 190 1.00 -27.89 -23.60
CA ASN A 190 1.30 -26.99 -24.71
C ASN A 190 2.74 -26.46 -24.65
N GLY A 191 3.53 -26.89 -23.66
CA GLY A 191 4.91 -26.44 -23.46
C GLY A 191 5.03 -25.09 -22.77
N ASN A 192 3.94 -24.51 -22.25
CA ASN A 192 3.99 -23.26 -21.48
C ASN A 192 4.50 -23.56 -20.08
N LYS A 193 5.37 -22.70 -19.56
CA LYS A 193 5.81 -22.77 -18.16
C LYS A 193 4.66 -22.45 -17.23
N VAL A 194 4.42 -23.33 -16.24
CA VAL A 194 3.37 -23.15 -15.23
C VAL A 194 4.00 -22.82 -13.89
N LYS A 195 3.51 -21.75 -13.28
CA LYS A 195 3.84 -21.40 -11.90
C LYS A 195 2.57 -21.37 -11.06
N GLU A 196 2.68 -21.77 -9.81
CA GLU A 196 1.60 -21.68 -8.85
C GLU A 196 1.89 -20.57 -7.84
N ARG A 197 0.92 -19.67 -7.66
CA ARG A 197 0.96 -18.66 -6.61
C ARG A 197 0.40 -19.28 -5.33
N ARG A 198 1.21 -19.30 -4.29
CA ARG A 198 0.86 -19.80 -2.96
C ARG A 198 1.31 -18.84 -1.87
N ASN A 199 0.84 -19.02 -0.65
CA ASN A 199 1.38 -18.28 0.48
C ASN A 199 2.71 -18.89 0.92
N GLY A 200 3.71 -18.05 1.09
CA GLY A 200 4.94 -18.33 1.81
C GLY A 200 4.82 -17.90 3.27
N ASN A 201 5.90 -17.98 4.04
CA ASN A 201 5.87 -17.66 5.45
C ASN A 201 5.63 -16.18 5.71
N GLY A 202 6.55 -15.35 5.35
CA GLY A 202 6.45 -13.91 5.57
C GLY A 202 7.66 -13.17 4.99
N ALA A 203 7.62 -11.86 5.08
CA ALA A 203 8.73 -11.00 4.71
C ALA A 203 8.75 -9.76 5.62
N ARG A 204 9.88 -9.09 5.68
CA ARG A 204 10.00 -7.81 6.35
C ARG A 204 10.79 -6.85 5.50
N VAL A 205 10.39 -5.59 5.54
CA VAL A 205 11.09 -4.48 4.89
C VAL A 205 11.27 -3.38 5.92
N TYR A 206 12.47 -2.87 6.04
CA TYR A 206 12.78 -1.78 6.96
C TYR A 206 13.90 -0.90 6.40
N GLY A 207 13.90 0.36 6.84
CA GLY A 207 14.87 1.30 6.32
C GLY A 207 14.78 2.67 6.92
N VAL A 208 15.61 3.55 6.37
CA VAL A 208 15.71 4.96 6.73
C VAL A 208 15.73 5.81 5.47
N ASN A 209 14.95 6.88 5.48
CA ASN A 209 14.94 7.93 4.47
C ASN A 209 15.49 9.22 5.07
N LEU A 210 16.34 9.90 4.33
CA LEU A 210 16.84 11.24 4.65
C LEU A 210 16.62 12.14 3.44
N ASP A 211 15.83 13.20 3.62
CA ASP A 211 15.60 14.23 2.60
C ASP A 211 16.02 15.59 3.10
N GLY A 212 16.81 16.28 2.28
CA GLY A 212 17.26 17.64 2.53
C GLY A 212 16.87 18.58 1.39
N LYS A 213 16.28 19.72 1.71
CA LYS A 213 15.96 20.78 0.75
C LYS A 213 16.49 22.11 1.22
N ILE A 214 17.12 22.85 0.34
CA ILE A 214 17.55 24.23 0.55
C ILE A 214 17.08 25.08 -0.62
N ALA A 215 16.49 26.22 -0.37
CA ALA A 215 15.99 27.14 -1.39
C ALA A 215 16.43 28.58 -1.09
N HIS A 216 16.83 29.33 -2.13
CA HIS A 216 17.12 30.75 -2.09
C HIS A 216 16.02 31.50 -2.81
N GLY A 217 15.08 32.08 -2.05
CA GLY A 217 13.93 32.78 -2.60
C GLY A 217 13.12 31.93 -3.58
N ARG A 218 12.88 32.48 -4.79
CA ARG A 218 12.27 31.79 -5.91
C ARG A 218 13.27 31.41 -7.00
N ASP A 219 14.53 31.76 -6.82
CA ASP A 219 15.53 31.74 -7.89
C ASP A 219 16.22 30.38 -8.00
N ALA A 220 16.45 29.71 -6.88
CA ALA A 220 17.14 28.43 -6.87
C ALA A 220 16.65 27.52 -5.74
N ALA A 221 16.60 26.22 -6.01
CA ALA A 221 16.35 25.19 -4.99
C ALA A 221 17.18 23.94 -5.31
N LEU A 222 17.72 23.33 -4.27
CA LEU A 222 18.38 22.03 -4.31
C LEU A 222 17.65 21.08 -3.35
N GLN A 223 17.34 19.89 -3.83
CA GLN A 223 16.81 18.80 -3.01
C GLN A 223 17.68 17.56 -3.21
N VAL A 224 18.03 16.90 -2.11
CA VAL A 224 18.80 15.67 -2.10
C VAL A 224 18.10 14.69 -1.20
N GLY A 225 17.82 13.49 -1.72
CA GLY A 225 17.21 12.38 -0.98
C GLY A 225 18.15 11.19 -0.93
N PHE A 226 18.14 10.49 0.18
CA PHE A 226 18.90 9.27 0.41
C PHE A 226 18.05 8.24 1.13
N THR A 227 18.00 7.01 0.60
CA THR A 227 17.27 5.88 1.17
C THR A 227 18.19 4.69 1.35
N VAL A 228 18.17 4.11 2.53
CA VAL A 228 18.76 2.79 2.80
C VAL A 228 17.65 1.89 3.30
N GLN A 229 17.45 0.77 2.61
CA GLN A 229 16.45 -0.21 3.01
C GLN A 229 16.98 -1.63 2.88
N ARG A 230 16.40 -2.54 3.64
CA ARG A 230 16.63 -3.97 3.57
C ARG A 230 15.31 -4.71 3.54
N SER A 231 15.21 -5.72 2.68
CA SER A 231 14.10 -6.67 2.63
C SER A 231 14.63 -8.07 2.87
N GLU A 232 13.88 -8.85 3.66
CA GLU A 232 14.23 -10.22 4.02
C GLU A 232 12.96 -11.07 3.98
N TYR A 233 13.06 -12.27 3.41
CA TYR A 233 12.03 -13.30 3.57
C TYR A 233 12.29 -14.06 4.87
N THR A 234 11.21 -14.43 5.56
CA THR A 234 11.30 -15.37 6.68
C THR A 234 11.54 -16.76 6.09
N GLU A 235 12.69 -17.36 6.39
CA GLU A 235 13.02 -18.71 5.90
C GLU A 235 12.01 -19.72 6.43
N LEU A 236 11.73 -20.75 5.61
CA LEU A 236 11.05 -21.97 6.06
C LEU A 236 12.01 -22.71 7.00
N GLU A 237 11.68 -22.83 8.28
CA GLU A 237 12.31 -23.79 9.19
C GLU A 237 11.92 -25.22 8.82
#